data_f5cef8810dc06a08924473bbba64072a
#
_entry.id   f5cef8810dc06a08924473bbba64072a
#
_cell.length_a   1.000
_cell.length_b   1.000
_cell.length_c   1.000
_cell.angle_alpha   90.00
_cell.angle_beta   90.00
_cell.angle_gamma   90.00
#
_symmetry.space_group_name_H-M   'P 1'
#
loop_
_entity.id
_entity.type
_entity.pdbx_description
1 polymer ?
#
loop_
_entity_poly.entity_id
_entity_poly.type
_entity_poly.pdbx_seq_one_letter_code
_entity_poly.pdbx_strand_id
1 'polypeptide(L)'
;TDTYTVAKSAMFDHDDKRYLSFTPDSGGNQKTFTFSFWFKLTGLSDSSFVNAVLTTKTTKQSEISFRSSGSLKPNDQELRILLYNGSSFVANLTSVRAFAATDDWTNAVIAFDTRTGVDAADKIKVYIDGVQQSLTGTQLSTDDYDTHLNANVEHQIGRQMSSGIGEADAYFAEMVMVEGQQLGPDSFGQVDTSTNRWVPKDVSGLTFGDEGWYLEFDGTGFGSGG
;
A
#
# COMPACT_ATOMS: atom_id res chain seq x y z
N THR A 1 -9.31 28.45 3.30
CA THR A 1 -8.88 27.33 2.44
C THR A 1 -9.66 26.14 2.88
N ASP A 2 -10.55 25.65 2.01
CA ASP A 2 -11.30 24.41 2.27
C ASP A 2 -10.30 23.29 2.45
N THR A 3 -10.24 22.78 3.66
CA THR A 3 -9.44 21.59 3.98
C THR A 3 -10.20 20.38 3.43
N TYR A 4 -9.58 19.63 2.53
CA TYR A 4 -10.16 18.37 2.06
C TYR A 4 -10.43 17.46 3.28
N THR A 5 -11.59 16.86 3.32
CA THR A 5 -12.00 15.99 4.43
C THR A 5 -12.34 14.61 3.90
N VAL A 6 -11.67 13.58 4.41
CA VAL A 6 -12.01 12.19 4.14
C VAL A 6 -13.40 11.89 4.68
N ALA A 7 -14.30 11.51 3.80
CA ALA A 7 -15.70 11.30 4.16
C ALA A 7 -15.96 9.90 4.75
N LYS A 8 -15.21 8.89 4.32
CA LYS A 8 -15.45 7.48 4.62
C LYS A 8 -14.17 6.70 4.86
N SER A 9 -14.33 5.61 5.59
CA SER A 9 -13.31 4.58 5.77
C SER A 9 -13.98 3.22 5.92
N ALA A 10 -13.26 2.14 5.63
CA ALA A 10 -13.71 0.79 5.93
C ALA A 10 -12.87 0.18 7.06
N MET A 11 -13.55 -0.49 7.97
CA MET A 11 -12.93 -1.32 9.00
C MET A 11 -12.79 -2.75 8.48
N PHE A 12 -11.58 -3.26 8.60
CA PHE A 12 -11.24 -4.66 8.41
C PHE A 12 -10.94 -5.25 9.78
N ASP A 13 -11.52 -6.41 10.04
CA ASP A 13 -11.40 -7.13 11.29
C ASP A 13 -11.08 -8.59 10.98
N HIS A 14 -10.00 -9.11 11.52
CA HIS A 14 -9.53 -10.45 11.22
C HIS A 14 -10.50 -11.53 11.68
N ASP A 15 -11.25 -11.31 12.75
CA ASP A 15 -12.25 -12.24 13.26
C ASP A 15 -13.42 -12.38 12.30
N ASP A 16 -13.83 -11.29 11.66
CA ASP A 16 -14.89 -11.25 10.64
C ASP A 16 -14.43 -11.76 9.27
N LYS A 17 -13.13 -11.88 9.05
CA LYS A 17 -12.49 -12.33 7.79
C LYS A 17 -12.97 -11.56 6.56
N ARG A 18 -13.23 -10.27 6.73
CA ARG A 18 -13.70 -9.39 5.65
C ARG A 18 -12.54 -8.94 4.79
N TYR A 19 -12.75 -8.93 3.50
CA TYR A 19 -11.81 -8.42 2.52
C TYR A 19 -12.55 -7.90 1.29
N LEU A 20 -11.89 -7.08 0.50
CA LEU A 20 -12.35 -6.71 -0.84
C LEU A 20 -11.49 -7.43 -1.87
N SER A 21 -12.09 -7.78 -3.01
CA SER A 21 -11.36 -8.33 -4.14
C SER A 21 -11.79 -7.68 -5.44
N PHE A 22 -10.84 -7.54 -6.35
CA PHE A 22 -11.06 -7.06 -7.71
C PHE A 22 -10.01 -7.64 -8.65
N THR A 23 -10.30 -7.63 -9.92
CA THR A 23 -9.36 -8.00 -10.98
C THR A 23 -9.40 -6.90 -12.02
N PRO A 24 -8.28 -6.23 -12.33
CA PRO A 24 -8.22 -5.28 -13.45
C PRO A 24 -8.66 -5.94 -14.76
N ASP A 25 -9.40 -5.23 -15.58
CA ASP A 25 -9.93 -5.76 -16.86
C ASP A 25 -8.81 -6.12 -17.84
N SER A 26 -7.73 -5.35 -17.81
CA SER A 26 -6.49 -5.62 -18.53
C SER A 26 -5.29 -5.55 -17.58
N GLY A 27 -4.09 -5.87 -18.06
CA GLY A 27 -2.88 -5.61 -17.28
C GLY A 27 -2.51 -4.14 -17.42
N GLY A 28 -2.54 -3.41 -16.29
CA GLY A 28 -2.04 -2.04 -16.24
C GLY A 28 -0.50 -1.96 -16.24
N ASN A 29 0.02 -0.78 -15.95
CA ASN A 29 1.48 -0.60 -15.86
C ASN A 29 2.03 -1.26 -14.60
N GLN A 30 2.69 -2.41 -14.76
CA GLN A 30 3.23 -3.21 -13.67
C GLN A 30 4.64 -2.78 -13.22
N LYS A 31 5.27 -1.84 -13.97
CA LYS A 31 6.65 -1.39 -13.73
C LYS A 31 6.71 -0.03 -13.06
N THR A 32 5.81 0.87 -13.45
CA THR A 32 5.78 2.24 -12.95
C THR A 32 4.38 2.56 -12.47
N PHE A 33 4.23 2.75 -11.17
CA PHE A 33 2.96 3.12 -10.56
C PHE A 33 3.18 3.63 -9.13
N THR A 34 2.16 4.27 -8.56
CA THR A 34 2.16 4.71 -7.18
C THR A 34 0.88 4.24 -6.49
N PHE A 35 1.04 3.65 -5.33
CA PHE A 35 -0.06 3.25 -4.46
C PHE A 35 -0.03 4.09 -3.18
N SER A 36 -1.12 4.78 -2.89
CA SER A 36 -1.32 5.58 -1.69
C SER A 36 -2.52 5.10 -0.90
N PHE A 37 -2.43 5.13 0.43
CA PHE A 37 -3.55 4.81 1.31
C PHE A 37 -3.38 5.47 2.68
N TRP A 38 -4.52 5.77 3.31
CA TRP A 38 -4.58 6.13 4.71
C TRP A 38 -4.95 4.90 5.53
N PHE A 39 -4.33 4.76 6.69
CA PHE A 39 -4.59 3.62 7.56
C PHE A 39 -4.55 4.01 9.03
N LYS A 40 -5.25 3.20 9.84
CA LYS A 40 -5.17 3.19 11.29
C LYS A 40 -5.27 1.75 11.76
N LEU A 41 -4.20 1.22 12.35
CA LEU A 41 -4.20 -0.12 12.92
C LEU A 41 -5.10 -0.15 14.16
N THR A 42 -5.90 -1.20 14.33
CA THR A 42 -6.85 -1.35 15.47
C THR A 42 -6.50 -2.50 16.36
N GLY A 43 -5.91 -3.53 15.79
CA GLY A 43 -5.47 -4.72 16.50
C GLY A 43 -4.01 -5.00 16.17
N LEU A 44 -3.41 -5.70 17.08
CA LEU A 44 -2.07 -6.22 16.94
C LEU A 44 -2.22 -7.68 17.26
N SER A 45 -2.42 -8.40 16.23
CA SER A 45 -2.30 -9.83 16.31
C SER A 45 -0.90 -10.18 16.78
N ASP A 46 -0.79 -11.31 17.43
CA ASP A 46 0.49 -11.85 17.87
C ASP A 46 1.51 -11.89 16.70
N SER A 47 2.76 -12.17 17.01
CA SER A 47 3.88 -12.15 16.06
C SER A 47 3.69 -13.04 14.80
N SER A 48 2.58 -13.76 14.69
CA SER A 48 2.26 -14.69 13.61
C SER A 48 1.39 -14.08 12.52
N PHE A 49 0.76 -12.94 12.76
CA PHE A 49 -0.22 -12.37 11.85
C PHE A 49 0.38 -11.29 10.92
N VAL A 50 -0.27 -11.14 9.79
CA VAL A 50 0.02 -10.14 8.76
C VAL A 50 -1.22 -9.29 8.57
N ASN A 51 -1.13 -8.00 8.85
CA ASN A 51 -2.15 -7.06 8.43
C ASN A 51 -1.97 -6.75 6.95
N ALA A 52 -2.67 -7.47 6.10
CA ALA A 52 -2.56 -7.31 4.66
C ALA A 52 -3.26 -6.04 4.20
N VAL A 53 -2.57 -5.23 3.38
CA VAL A 53 -3.12 -4.02 2.76
C VAL A 53 -3.59 -4.34 1.35
N LEU A 54 -2.67 -4.74 0.48
CA LEU A 54 -2.94 -5.10 -0.91
C LEU A 54 -2.10 -6.31 -1.28
N THR A 55 -2.72 -7.36 -1.78
CA THR A 55 -2.05 -8.60 -2.11
C THR A 55 -2.52 -9.17 -3.43
N THR A 56 -1.61 -9.82 -4.15
CA THR A 56 -1.91 -10.62 -5.33
C THR A 56 -1.23 -11.96 -5.22
N LYS A 57 -1.82 -12.99 -5.78
CA LYS A 57 -1.19 -14.31 -5.84
C LYS A 57 -1.62 -15.10 -7.05
N THR A 58 -0.60 -15.49 -7.81
CA THR A 58 -0.66 -16.55 -8.80
C THR A 58 0.50 -17.51 -8.51
N THR A 59 1.30 -17.91 -9.50
CA THR A 59 2.61 -18.51 -9.28
C THR A 59 3.63 -17.52 -8.71
N LYS A 60 3.41 -16.22 -8.92
CA LYS A 60 4.14 -15.10 -8.31
C LYS A 60 3.27 -14.47 -7.23
N GLN A 61 3.86 -13.68 -6.34
CA GLN A 61 3.16 -12.96 -5.29
C GLN A 61 3.68 -11.53 -5.21
N SER A 62 2.77 -10.60 -5.00
CA SER A 62 3.09 -9.25 -4.55
C SER A 62 2.25 -8.92 -3.33
N GLU A 63 2.87 -8.33 -2.33
CA GLU A 63 2.24 -8.06 -1.04
C GLU A 63 2.71 -6.73 -0.48
N ILE A 64 1.76 -5.92 -0.04
CA ILE A 64 1.96 -4.77 0.82
C ILE A 64 1.20 -5.08 2.12
N SER A 65 1.92 -5.11 3.24
CA SER A 65 1.38 -5.57 4.51
C SER A 65 2.09 -4.91 5.70
N PHE A 66 1.49 -5.01 6.88
CA PHE A 66 2.17 -4.73 8.13
C PHE A 66 2.50 -6.05 8.82
N ARG A 67 3.72 -6.16 9.36
CA ARG A 67 4.19 -7.35 10.08
C ARG A 67 5.01 -6.98 11.30
N SER A 68 4.88 -7.77 12.35
CA SER A 68 5.85 -7.76 13.45
C SER A 68 7.14 -8.46 13.03
N SER A 69 8.28 -7.85 13.28
CA SER A 69 9.60 -8.45 12.98
C SER A 69 10.16 -9.30 14.13
N GLY A 70 9.42 -9.46 15.23
CA GLY A 70 9.89 -10.18 16.42
C GLY A 70 10.96 -9.43 17.24
N SER A 71 11.56 -8.38 16.66
CA SER A 71 12.54 -7.52 17.33
C SER A 71 11.91 -6.23 17.86
N LEU A 72 10.66 -5.99 17.53
CA LEU A 72 9.89 -4.81 17.95
C LEU A 72 9.27 -5.02 19.33
N LYS A 73 8.81 -3.93 19.92
CA LYS A 73 7.95 -4.02 21.11
C LYS A 73 6.74 -4.91 20.79
N PRO A 74 6.22 -5.65 21.76
CA PRO A 74 4.96 -6.35 21.57
C PRO A 74 3.94 -5.38 20.96
N ASN A 75 3.37 -5.78 19.83
CA ASN A 75 2.33 -5.01 19.15
C ASN A 75 2.79 -3.89 18.19
N ASP A 76 4.06 -3.67 17.96
CA ASP A 76 4.52 -2.79 16.86
C ASP A 76 4.67 -3.57 15.57
N GLN A 77 4.29 -2.96 14.45
CA GLN A 77 4.39 -3.55 13.12
C GLN A 77 5.11 -2.62 12.16
N GLU A 78 5.83 -3.18 11.23
CA GLU A 78 6.53 -2.46 10.15
C GLU A 78 5.80 -2.66 8.83
N LEU A 79 5.77 -1.63 7.98
CA LEU A 79 5.26 -1.74 6.62
C LEU A 79 6.24 -2.56 5.79
N ARG A 80 5.73 -3.62 5.16
CA ARG A 80 6.51 -4.55 4.34
C ARG A 80 6.05 -4.53 2.90
N ILE A 81 6.99 -4.57 1.98
CA ILE A 81 6.78 -4.82 0.55
C ILE A 81 7.48 -6.12 0.19
N LEU A 82 6.72 -7.08 -0.32
CA LEU A 82 7.22 -8.39 -0.72
C LEU A 82 6.89 -8.65 -2.18
N LEU A 83 7.93 -8.98 -2.97
CA LEU A 83 7.78 -9.43 -4.35
C LEU A 83 8.45 -10.81 -4.49
N TYR A 84 7.67 -11.78 -4.92
CA TYR A 84 8.09 -13.16 -5.14
C TYR A 84 7.87 -13.55 -6.60
N ASN A 85 8.90 -14.09 -7.27
CA ASN A 85 8.88 -14.38 -8.71
C ASN A 85 8.46 -15.81 -9.07
N GLY A 86 8.02 -16.60 -8.09
CA GLY A 86 7.68 -18.02 -8.26
C GLY A 86 8.80 -18.97 -7.80
N SER A 87 10.00 -18.46 -7.56
CA SER A 87 11.16 -19.26 -7.11
C SER A 87 11.86 -18.63 -5.90
N SER A 88 11.94 -17.30 -5.85
CA SER A 88 12.61 -16.58 -4.77
C SER A 88 11.96 -15.20 -4.53
N PHE A 89 12.23 -14.63 -3.35
CA PHE A 89 11.91 -13.24 -3.08
C PHE A 89 12.90 -12.34 -3.83
N VAL A 90 12.39 -11.56 -4.78
CA VAL A 90 13.17 -10.57 -5.54
C VAL A 90 13.21 -9.22 -4.85
N ALA A 91 12.23 -8.95 -3.99
CA ALA A 91 12.26 -7.87 -3.01
C ALA A 91 11.58 -8.32 -1.72
N ASN A 92 12.16 -7.92 -0.60
CA ASN A 92 11.58 -8.10 0.73
C ASN A 92 12.05 -6.93 1.58
N LEU A 93 11.31 -5.84 1.50
CA LEU A 93 11.65 -4.55 2.09
C LEU A 93 10.74 -4.25 3.27
N THR A 94 11.31 -3.64 4.29
CA THR A 94 10.60 -3.25 5.51
C THR A 94 10.96 -1.81 5.87
N SER A 95 9.98 -1.01 6.24
CA SER A 95 10.20 0.36 6.74
C SER A 95 10.90 0.32 8.08
N VAL A 96 11.76 1.32 8.34
CA VAL A 96 12.39 1.46 9.67
C VAL A 96 11.39 1.95 10.71
N ARG A 97 10.40 2.77 10.29
CA ARG A 97 9.32 3.20 11.19
C ARG A 97 8.39 2.02 11.50
N ALA A 98 8.15 1.80 12.77
CA ALA A 98 7.13 0.89 13.28
C ALA A 98 5.84 1.65 13.63
N PHE A 99 4.71 0.94 13.57
CA PHE A 99 3.37 1.45 13.80
C PHE A 99 2.69 0.66 14.90
N ALA A 100 1.98 1.36 15.79
CA ALA A 100 1.20 0.78 16.88
C ALA A 100 -0.31 0.99 16.68
N ALA A 101 -1.14 0.16 17.31
CA ALA A 101 -2.60 0.34 17.28
C ALA A 101 -3.07 1.63 17.98
N THR A 102 -2.19 2.25 18.75
CA THR A 102 -2.44 3.54 19.40
C THR A 102 -2.13 4.74 18.52
N ASP A 103 -1.49 4.50 17.34
CA ASP A 103 -1.19 5.58 16.40
C ASP A 103 -2.48 6.14 15.81
N ASP A 104 -2.42 7.42 15.44
CA ASP A 104 -3.49 8.09 14.73
C ASP A 104 -3.47 7.70 13.25
N TRP A 105 -4.42 8.22 12.45
CA TRP A 105 -4.42 8.06 11.01
C TRP A 105 -3.07 8.46 10.41
N THR A 106 -2.55 7.60 9.58
CA THR A 106 -1.25 7.71 8.94
C THR A 106 -1.39 7.48 7.44
N ASN A 107 -0.69 8.26 6.63
CA ASN A 107 -0.64 8.07 5.19
C ASN A 107 0.62 7.32 4.79
N ALA A 108 0.46 6.31 3.95
CA ALA A 108 1.57 5.64 3.27
C ALA A 108 1.46 5.87 1.75
N VAL A 109 2.57 6.22 1.13
CA VAL A 109 2.72 6.29 -0.33
C VAL A 109 3.87 5.39 -0.73
N ILE A 110 3.62 4.45 -1.64
CA ILE A 110 4.59 3.49 -2.15
C ILE A 110 4.70 3.70 -3.65
N ALA A 111 5.84 4.17 -4.10
CA ALA A 111 6.09 4.54 -5.49
C ALA A 111 7.09 3.58 -6.14
N PHE A 112 6.67 2.95 -7.23
CA PHE A 112 7.42 1.94 -7.97
C PHE A 112 7.94 2.50 -9.29
N ASP A 113 9.19 2.20 -9.62
CA ASP A 113 9.78 2.34 -10.95
C ASP A 113 10.84 1.27 -11.15
N THR A 114 10.46 0.16 -11.74
CA THR A 114 11.34 -1.00 -11.92
C THR A 114 12.10 -0.99 -13.25
N ARG A 115 11.95 0.08 -14.05
CA ARG A 115 12.53 0.18 -15.40
C ARG A 115 14.05 0.10 -15.37
N THR A 116 14.64 -0.30 -16.49
CA THR A 116 16.08 -0.26 -16.72
C THR A 116 16.64 1.15 -16.51
N GLY A 117 17.78 1.23 -15.84
CA GLY A 117 18.47 2.48 -15.56
C GLY A 117 18.03 3.18 -14.27
N VAL A 118 17.07 2.62 -13.56
CA VAL A 118 16.69 3.08 -12.21
C VAL A 118 17.54 2.32 -11.18
N ASP A 119 18.22 3.04 -10.30
CA ASP A 119 19.01 2.42 -9.22
C ASP A 119 18.11 1.58 -8.30
N ALA A 120 18.62 0.45 -7.80
CA ALA A 120 17.84 -0.47 -6.95
C ALA A 120 17.21 0.23 -5.74
N ALA A 121 17.88 1.21 -5.15
CA ALA A 121 17.37 1.99 -4.03
C ALA A 121 16.21 2.93 -4.40
N ASP A 122 16.07 3.27 -5.69
CA ASP A 122 15.05 4.17 -6.22
C ASP A 122 13.86 3.45 -6.87
N LYS A 123 13.97 2.13 -7.09
CA LYS A 123 12.90 1.33 -7.71
C LYS A 123 11.64 1.25 -6.85
N ILE A 124 11.80 1.26 -5.54
CA ILE A 124 10.70 1.23 -4.59
C ILE A 124 10.96 2.28 -3.51
N LYS A 125 10.17 3.34 -3.49
CA LYS A 125 10.22 4.40 -2.49
C LYS A 125 8.99 4.34 -1.62
N VAL A 126 9.17 4.52 -0.33
CA VAL A 126 8.07 4.58 0.66
C VAL A 126 8.12 5.93 1.36
N TYR A 127 6.97 6.55 1.47
CA TYR A 127 6.77 7.78 2.24
C TYR A 127 5.70 7.54 3.29
N ILE A 128 5.95 8.04 4.50
CA ILE A 128 5.00 8.00 5.61
C ILE A 128 4.77 9.44 6.07
N ASP A 129 3.52 9.87 6.04
CA ASP A 129 3.13 11.25 6.39
C ASP A 129 4.00 12.30 5.67
N GLY A 130 4.23 12.10 4.38
CA GLY A 130 5.04 13.00 3.54
C GLY A 130 6.56 12.80 3.63
N VAL A 131 7.06 11.95 4.54
CA VAL A 131 8.50 11.77 4.78
C VAL A 131 9.00 10.45 4.19
N GLN A 132 10.01 10.52 3.31
CA GLN A 132 10.63 9.32 2.74
C GLN A 132 11.26 8.45 3.84
N GLN A 133 10.98 7.16 3.78
CA GLN A 133 11.48 6.18 4.73
C GLN A 133 12.74 5.49 4.23
N SER A 134 13.66 5.23 5.14
CA SER A 134 14.70 4.23 4.91
C SER A 134 14.08 2.85 4.92
N LEU A 135 14.50 2.01 3.98
CA LEU A 135 14.06 0.62 3.87
C LEU A 135 15.20 -0.32 4.18
N THR A 136 14.90 -1.40 4.88
CA THR A 136 15.83 -2.51 5.16
C THR A 136 15.40 -3.77 4.44
N GLY A 137 16.33 -4.69 4.20
CA GLY A 137 16.04 -5.97 3.57
C GLY A 137 16.56 -6.09 2.14
N THR A 138 15.96 -7.00 1.37
CA THR A 138 16.38 -7.29 -0.01
C THR A 138 15.77 -6.30 -0.98
N GLN A 139 16.63 -5.50 -1.61
CA GLN A 139 16.26 -4.54 -2.66
C GLN A 139 15.94 -5.26 -3.98
N LEU A 140 15.01 -4.68 -4.74
CA LEU A 140 14.73 -5.15 -6.10
C LEU A 140 15.88 -4.75 -7.05
N SER A 141 16.73 -5.71 -7.38
CA SER A 141 17.86 -5.49 -8.31
C SER A 141 17.52 -5.79 -9.77
N THR A 142 16.43 -6.51 -10.02
CA THR A 142 16.00 -6.86 -11.38
C THR A 142 15.44 -5.64 -12.11
N ASP A 143 15.97 -5.40 -13.30
CA ASP A 143 15.46 -4.39 -14.22
C ASP A 143 14.21 -4.87 -14.95
N ASP A 144 13.34 -3.94 -15.30
CA ASP A 144 12.09 -4.19 -16.02
C ASP A 144 11.20 -5.27 -15.39
N TYR A 145 11.25 -5.38 -14.04
CA TYR A 145 10.46 -6.37 -13.31
C TYR A 145 8.97 -6.02 -13.34
N ASP A 146 8.17 -6.92 -13.90
CA ASP A 146 6.71 -6.82 -13.84
C ASP A 146 6.23 -7.30 -12.47
N THR A 147 5.79 -6.37 -11.62
CA THR A 147 5.13 -6.70 -10.37
C THR A 147 3.75 -7.29 -10.67
N HIS A 148 3.18 -8.07 -9.77
CA HIS A 148 1.78 -8.50 -9.94
C HIS A 148 0.77 -7.48 -9.42
N LEU A 149 1.22 -6.42 -8.76
CA LEU A 149 0.38 -5.25 -8.50
C LEU A 149 0.04 -4.59 -9.84
N ASN A 150 -1.23 -4.30 -10.04
CA ASN A 150 -1.79 -3.79 -11.28
C ASN A 150 -1.76 -4.76 -12.49
N ALA A 151 -1.54 -6.06 -12.28
CA ALA A 151 -1.69 -7.09 -13.31
C ALA A 151 -3.16 -7.53 -13.45
N ASN A 152 -3.52 -8.14 -14.60
CA ASN A 152 -4.83 -8.79 -14.79
C ASN A 152 -4.89 -10.11 -13.98
N VAL A 153 -4.86 -9.99 -12.67
CA VAL A 153 -5.00 -11.09 -11.69
C VAL A 153 -5.82 -10.62 -10.52
N GLU A 154 -6.38 -11.54 -9.74
CA GLU A 154 -7.11 -11.16 -8.54
C GLU A 154 -6.22 -10.42 -7.56
N HIS A 155 -6.72 -9.27 -7.09
CA HIS A 155 -6.17 -8.49 -5.99
C HIS A 155 -7.08 -8.61 -4.79
N GLN A 156 -6.51 -8.63 -3.59
CA GLN A 156 -7.27 -8.58 -2.34
C GLN A 156 -6.76 -7.44 -1.45
N ILE A 157 -7.71 -6.70 -0.88
CA ILE A 157 -7.48 -5.67 0.14
C ILE A 157 -7.97 -6.22 1.46
N GLY A 158 -7.12 -6.12 2.50
CA GLY A 158 -7.46 -6.57 3.84
C GLY A 158 -7.25 -8.07 4.08
N ARG A 159 -6.69 -8.82 3.11
CA ARG A 159 -6.42 -10.24 3.26
C ARG A 159 -5.16 -10.68 2.53
N GLN A 160 -4.40 -11.61 3.13
CA GLN A 160 -3.27 -12.26 2.47
C GLN A 160 -3.72 -13.50 1.71
N MET A 161 -3.55 -13.50 0.39
CA MET A 161 -3.99 -14.61 -0.47
C MET A 161 -3.23 -15.92 -0.27
N SER A 162 -2.03 -15.89 0.34
CA SER A 162 -1.13 -17.05 0.35
C SER A 162 -1.42 -18.09 1.42
N SER A 163 -2.04 -17.71 2.54
CA SER A 163 -2.09 -18.55 3.73
C SER A 163 -3.48 -18.71 4.35
N GLY A 164 -4.45 -17.87 3.96
CA GLY A 164 -5.75 -17.82 4.65
C GLY A 164 -5.65 -17.32 6.11
N ILE A 165 -4.48 -16.86 6.49
CA ILE A 165 -4.16 -16.19 7.75
C ILE A 165 -3.50 -14.87 7.38
N GLY A 166 -4.08 -13.76 7.72
CA GLY A 166 -3.52 -12.45 7.37
C GLY A 166 -4.59 -11.49 6.94
N GLU A 167 -5.74 -11.63 7.53
CA GLU A 167 -6.78 -10.62 7.50
C GLU A 167 -6.31 -9.41 8.29
N ALA A 168 -6.66 -8.20 7.81
CA ALA A 168 -6.24 -6.98 8.46
C ALA A 168 -7.09 -6.65 9.69
N ASP A 169 -6.43 -6.10 10.71
CA ASP A 169 -7.06 -5.38 11.83
C ASP A 169 -6.73 -3.89 11.67
N ALA A 170 -7.47 -3.21 10.83
CA ALA A 170 -7.20 -1.82 10.47
C ALA A 170 -8.43 -1.12 9.90
N TYR A 171 -8.42 0.20 10.00
CA TYR A 171 -9.21 1.06 9.12
C TYR A 171 -8.35 1.46 7.91
N PHE A 172 -8.96 1.45 6.73
CA PHE A 172 -8.39 2.04 5.51
C PHE A 172 -9.30 3.13 4.94
N ALA A 173 -8.68 4.14 4.37
CA ALA A 173 -9.36 5.23 3.69
C ALA A 173 -8.52 5.72 2.50
N GLU A 174 -9.15 6.35 1.52
CA GLU A 174 -8.46 7.02 0.42
C GLU A 174 -7.39 6.13 -0.24
N MET A 175 -7.76 4.93 -0.67
CA MET A 175 -6.84 4.05 -1.38
C MET A 175 -6.80 4.43 -2.85
N VAL A 176 -5.62 4.71 -3.36
CA VAL A 176 -5.39 5.23 -4.71
C VAL A 176 -4.29 4.47 -5.40
N MET A 177 -4.55 4.00 -6.61
CA MET A 177 -3.54 3.46 -7.52
C MET A 177 -3.42 4.38 -8.73
N VAL A 178 -2.25 4.96 -8.94
CA VAL A 178 -1.91 5.75 -10.13
C VAL A 178 -0.87 5.00 -10.92
N GLU A 179 -1.18 4.61 -12.14
CA GLU A 179 -0.25 3.92 -13.02
C GLU A 179 0.54 4.85 -13.92
N GLY A 180 1.67 4.36 -14.42
CA GLY A 180 2.55 5.08 -15.34
C GLY A 180 3.42 6.15 -14.68
N GLN A 181 3.27 6.39 -13.37
CA GLN A 181 3.95 7.47 -12.67
C GLN A 181 4.49 7.03 -11.31
N GLN A 182 5.73 7.39 -11.02
CA GLN A 182 6.32 7.31 -9.68
C GLN A 182 6.15 8.69 -9.00
N LEU A 183 5.00 8.89 -8.33
CA LEU A 183 4.64 10.16 -7.71
C LEU A 183 5.20 10.30 -6.30
N GLY A 184 5.48 11.53 -5.90
CA GLY A 184 5.82 11.89 -4.52
C GLY A 184 4.58 12.02 -3.62
N PRO A 185 4.78 12.12 -2.29
CA PRO A 185 3.71 12.15 -1.31
C PRO A 185 2.81 13.40 -1.44
N ASP A 186 3.34 14.52 -1.94
CA ASP A 186 2.59 15.77 -2.13
C ASP A 186 1.42 15.67 -3.12
N SER A 187 1.36 14.56 -3.89
CA SER A 187 0.22 14.25 -4.74
C SER A 187 -0.99 13.77 -3.95
N PHE A 188 -0.79 13.23 -2.75
CA PHE A 188 -1.81 12.54 -1.94
C PHE A 188 -2.10 13.20 -0.60
N GLY A 189 -1.21 14.08 -0.14
CA GLY A 189 -1.35 14.78 1.12
C GLY A 189 -0.61 16.11 1.11
N GLN A 190 -0.77 16.85 2.18
CA GLN A 190 -0.12 18.13 2.40
C GLN A 190 0.04 18.43 3.90
N VAL A 191 0.92 19.35 4.24
CA VAL A 191 1.03 19.84 5.61
C VAL A 191 -0.06 20.89 5.85
N ASP A 192 -0.92 20.65 6.83
CA ASP A 192 -1.80 21.71 7.36
C ASP A 192 -0.96 22.70 8.16
N THR A 193 -0.87 23.93 7.67
CA THR A 193 -0.04 24.98 8.26
C THR A 193 -0.52 25.45 9.62
N SER A 194 -1.77 25.19 9.98
CA SER A 194 -2.35 25.58 11.27
C SER A 194 -2.02 24.57 12.39
N THR A 195 -1.93 23.29 12.05
CA THR A 195 -1.69 22.20 12.99
C THR A 195 -0.31 21.56 12.85
N ASN A 196 0.41 21.88 11.77
CA ASN A 196 1.66 21.25 11.34
C ASN A 196 1.54 19.73 11.21
N ARG A 197 0.35 19.23 10.83
CA ARG A 197 0.09 17.80 10.61
C ARG A 197 -0.02 17.50 9.13
N TRP A 198 0.39 16.30 8.74
CA TRP A 198 0.11 15.76 7.41
C TRP A 198 -1.36 15.42 7.32
N VAL A 199 -2.04 15.95 6.29
CA VAL A 199 -3.48 15.80 6.07
C VAL A 199 -3.74 15.36 4.63
N PRO A 200 -4.86 14.67 4.37
CA PRO A 200 -5.21 14.24 3.02
C PRO A 200 -5.45 15.43 2.09
N LYS A 201 -5.24 15.18 0.81
CA LYS A 201 -5.45 16.11 -0.28
C LYS A 201 -6.43 15.50 -1.27
N ASP A 202 -7.25 16.35 -1.90
CA ASP A 202 -8.11 15.93 -3.00
C ASP A 202 -7.27 15.34 -4.15
N VAL A 203 -7.53 14.09 -4.48
CA VAL A 203 -6.83 13.34 -5.53
C VAL A 203 -7.64 13.22 -6.82
N SER A 204 -8.86 13.77 -6.87
CA SER A 204 -9.75 13.70 -8.03
C SER A 204 -9.17 14.31 -9.30
N GLY A 205 -8.19 15.20 -9.16
CA GLY A 205 -7.47 15.83 -10.27
C GLY A 205 -6.28 15.01 -10.80
N LEU A 206 -5.97 13.84 -10.25
CA LEU A 206 -4.89 13.00 -10.75
C LEU A 206 -5.32 12.22 -11.99
N THR A 207 -4.37 11.99 -12.89
CA THR A 207 -4.56 11.04 -13.98
C THR A 207 -4.19 9.66 -13.49
N PHE A 208 -5.19 8.81 -13.24
CA PHE A 208 -4.99 7.48 -12.65
C PHE A 208 -4.37 6.48 -13.63
N GLY A 209 -4.58 6.66 -14.95
CA GLY A 209 -4.23 5.71 -15.99
C GLY A 209 -5.38 4.74 -16.27
N ASP A 210 -5.19 3.82 -17.24
CA ASP A 210 -6.28 2.97 -17.76
C ASP A 210 -6.80 1.97 -16.71
N GLU A 211 -5.93 1.43 -15.86
CA GLU A 211 -6.26 0.47 -14.79
C GLU A 211 -5.99 1.06 -13.38
N GLY A 212 -5.68 2.36 -13.31
CA GLY A 212 -5.59 3.05 -12.04
C GLY A 212 -6.98 3.24 -11.42
N TRP A 213 -7.03 3.38 -10.11
CA TRP A 213 -8.30 3.45 -9.39
C TRP A 213 -8.20 4.28 -8.10
N TYR A 214 -9.38 4.73 -7.66
CA TYR A 214 -9.56 5.41 -6.39
C TYR A 214 -10.72 4.76 -5.63
N LEU A 215 -10.47 4.36 -4.40
CA LEU A 215 -11.42 3.72 -3.50
C LEU A 215 -11.69 4.62 -2.29
N GLU A 216 -12.84 5.27 -2.30
CA GLU A 216 -13.29 6.19 -1.25
C GLU A 216 -14.04 5.46 -0.11
N PHE A 217 -14.36 4.18 -0.26
CA PHE A 217 -15.18 3.38 0.68
C PHE A 217 -16.59 3.93 0.89
N ASP A 218 -17.14 4.63 -0.07
CA ASP A 218 -18.48 5.24 -0.03
C ASP A 218 -19.60 4.30 -0.50
N GLY A 219 -19.25 3.08 -0.92
CA GLY A 219 -20.15 2.07 -1.46
C GLY A 219 -20.29 2.09 -2.98
N THR A 220 -19.62 2.98 -3.69
CA THR A 220 -19.64 3.05 -5.16
C THR A 220 -18.64 2.09 -5.83
N GLY A 221 -17.72 1.50 -5.04
CA GLY A 221 -16.68 0.61 -5.54
C GLY A 221 -15.40 1.33 -5.94
N PHE A 222 -14.67 0.75 -6.87
CA PHE A 222 -13.44 1.36 -7.39
C PHE A 222 -13.81 2.39 -8.45
N GLY A 223 -13.60 3.68 -8.14
CA GLY A 223 -13.70 4.75 -9.13
C GLY A 223 -12.56 4.61 -10.13
N SER A 224 -12.89 4.48 -11.41
CA SER A 224 -11.88 4.62 -12.48
C SER A 224 -11.59 6.09 -12.68
N GLY A 225 -10.33 6.44 -12.81
CA GLY A 225 -9.95 7.72 -13.40
C GLY A 225 -10.44 7.73 -14.85
N GLY A 226 -11.44 8.56 -15.12
CA GLY A 226 -12.00 8.74 -16.44
C GLY A 226 -11.02 9.36 -17.42
#